data_4dbbdf743693b1995ec1fa4524e823a4
#
_entry.id   4dbbdf743693b1995ec1fa4524e823a4
#
_cell.length_a   1.000
_cell.length_b   1.000
_cell.length_c   1.000
_cell.angle_alpha   90.00
_cell.angle_beta   90.00
_cell.angle_gamma   90.00
#
_symmetry.space_group_name_H-M   'P 1'
#
loop_
_entity.id
_entity.type
_entity.pdbx_description
1 polymer ?
#
loop_
_entity_poly.entity_id
_entity_poly.type
_entity_poly.pdbx_seq_one_letter_code
_entity_poly.pdbx_strand_id
1 'polypeptide(L)'
;MVTQRWAGALWLIAGISSGGIAFFLVDPLDLAIFIGGAVLAILLGLAMLVRPSRSWVTWSNLLGAAWLVAFGAVILTRLSLPIEQLLSVVWILGFGVAAAVVAYVRRPRTAAP
;
A
#
# COMPACT_ATOMS: atom_id res chain seq x y z
N MET A 1 20.98 -8.49 -1.65
CA MET A 1 19.84 -9.25 -1.42
C MET A 1 18.59 -8.51 -1.57
N VAL A 2 17.77 -9.13 -2.28
CA VAL A 2 16.65 -8.54 -2.73
C VAL A 2 15.56 -8.38 -1.84
N THR A 3 15.21 -9.06 -1.18
CA THR A 3 14.40 -9.18 -0.04
C THR A 3 13.40 -8.05 0.16
N GLN A 4 13.54 -7.35 1.27
CA GLN A 4 12.56 -6.36 1.69
C GLN A 4 12.47 -5.15 0.77
N ARG A 5 13.50 -4.90 -0.03
CA ARG A 5 13.47 -3.78 -0.98
C ARG A 5 12.42 -3.94 -2.05
N TRP A 6 12.10 -5.18 -2.41
CA TRP A 6 10.99 -5.42 -3.34
C TRP A 6 9.66 -4.98 -2.73
N ALA A 7 9.45 -5.25 -1.45
CA ALA A 7 8.27 -4.78 -0.75
C ALA A 7 8.23 -3.25 -0.70
N GLY A 8 9.39 -2.62 -0.46
CA GLY A 8 9.49 -1.17 -0.49
C GLY A 8 9.10 -0.59 -1.84
N ALA A 9 9.59 -1.20 -2.92
CA ALA A 9 9.24 -0.77 -4.27
C ALA A 9 7.74 -0.93 -4.54
N LEU A 10 7.14 -2.02 -4.11
CA LEU A 10 5.71 -2.24 -4.27
C LEU A 10 4.88 -1.23 -3.47
N TRP A 11 5.31 -0.89 -2.25
CA TRP A 11 4.65 0.15 -1.47
C TRP A 11 4.75 1.51 -2.14
N LEU A 12 5.88 1.84 -2.77
CA LEU A 12 6.02 3.08 -3.52
C LEU A 12 5.06 3.12 -4.70
N ILE A 13 4.94 2.03 -5.44
CA ILE A 13 4.02 1.95 -6.57
C ILE A 13 2.58 2.12 -6.08
N ALA A 14 2.21 1.43 -5.01
CA ALA A 14 0.88 1.55 -4.43
C ALA A 14 0.59 2.98 -3.99
N GLY A 15 1.53 3.60 -3.30
CA GLY A 15 1.37 4.96 -2.80
C GLY A 15 1.28 5.99 -3.91
N ILE A 16 2.14 5.90 -4.92
CA ILE A 16 2.12 6.81 -6.06
C ILE A 16 0.80 6.65 -6.82
N SER A 17 0.34 5.43 -7.02
CA SER A 17 -0.92 5.17 -7.70
C SER A 17 -2.10 5.75 -6.92
N SER A 18 -2.11 5.55 -5.61
CA SER A 18 -3.16 6.09 -4.73
C SER A 18 -3.17 7.62 -4.78
N GLY A 19 -2.00 8.25 -4.69
CA GLY A 19 -1.90 9.70 -4.77
C GLY A 19 -2.33 10.25 -6.12
N GLY A 20 -2.00 9.55 -7.20
CA GLY A 20 -2.41 9.93 -8.55
C GLY A 20 -3.92 9.91 -8.70
N ILE A 21 -4.57 8.87 -8.20
CA ILE A 21 -6.03 8.75 -8.26
C ILE A 21 -6.70 9.85 -7.40
N ALA A 22 -6.06 10.25 -6.30
CA ALA A 22 -6.61 11.26 -5.42
C ALA A 22 -6.91 12.57 -6.12
N PHE A 23 -6.16 12.92 -7.18
CA PHE A 23 -6.41 14.13 -7.94
C PHE A 23 -7.78 14.14 -8.63
N PHE A 24 -8.39 13.01 -8.83
CA PHE A 24 -9.68 12.89 -9.50
C PHE A 24 -10.84 12.66 -8.53
N LEU A 25 -10.56 12.64 -7.24
CA LEU A 25 -11.60 12.40 -6.24
C LEU A 25 -12.21 13.71 -5.75
N VAL A 26 -13.51 13.67 -5.52
CA VAL A 26 -14.26 14.83 -5.04
C VAL A 26 -14.73 14.61 -3.61
N ASP A 27 -15.07 13.40 -3.25
CA ASP A 27 -15.55 13.07 -1.91
C ASP A 27 -14.43 13.27 -0.88
N PRO A 28 -14.64 14.10 0.16
CA PRO A 28 -13.58 14.34 1.16
C PRO A 28 -13.09 13.09 1.89
N LEU A 29 -13.98 12.13 2.14
CA LEU A 29 -13.58 10.90 2.83
C LEU A 29 -12.70 10.04 1.93
N ASP A 30 -13.08 9.86 0.66
CA ASP A 30 -12.28 9.11 -0.29
C ASP A 30 -10.94 9.79 -0.50
N LEU A 31 -10.93 11.11 -0.63
CA LEU A 31 -9.71 11.89 -0.78
C LEU A 31 -8.78 11.68 0.41
N ALA A 32 -9.30 11.72 1.63
CA ALA A 32 -8.53 11.51 2.84
C ALA A 32 -7.91 10.11 2.86
N ILE A 33 -8.69 9.08 2.49
CA ILE A 33 -8.20 7.70 2.46
C ILE A 33 -7.07 7.56 1.43
N PHE A 34 -7.26 8.06 0.22
CA PHE A 34 -6.28 7.91 -0.85
C PHE A 34 -5.01 8.70 -0.58
N ILE A 35 -5.12 9.93 -0.08
CA ILE A 35 -3.95 10.75 0.24
C ILE A 35 -3.23 10.21 1.47
N GLY A 36 -3.97 9.87 2.53
CA GLY A 36 -3.38 9.31 3.73
C GLY A 36 -2.66 7.99 3.44
N GLY A 37 -3.30 7.12 2.66
CA GLY A 37 -2.69 5.88 2.22
C GLY A 37 -1.45 6.11 1.39
N ALA A 38 -1.49 7.08 0.47
CA ALA A 38 -0.34 7.41 -0.37
C ALA A 38 0.86 7.85 0.47
N VAL A 39 0.64 8.74 1.43
CA VAL A 39 1.71 9.25 2.30
C VAL A 39 2.32 8.11 3.10
N LEU A 40 1.48 7.30 3.74
CA LEU A 40 1.98 6.20 4.56
C LEU A 40 2.73 5.15 3.72
N ALA A 41 2.20 4.81 2.56
CA ALA A 41 2.83 3.82 1.69
C ALA A 41 4.16 4.32 1.14
N ILE A 42 4.24 5.58 0.75
CA ILE A 42 5.48 6.18 0.22
C ILE A 42 6.54 6.23 1.33
N LEU A 43 6.16 6.68 2.52
CA LEU A 43 7.10 6.77 3.63
C LEU A 43 7.63 5.37 4.00
N LEU A 44 6.75 4.41 4.12
CA LEU A 44 7.16 3.04 4.45
C LEU A 44 8.01 2.45 3.34
N GLY A 45 7.62 2.65 2.08
CA GLY A 45 8.36 2.15 0.93
C GLY A 45 9.77 2.71 0.87
N LEU A 46 9.91 4.02 1.07
CA LEU A 46 11.22 4.67 1.10
C LEU A 46 12.07 4.15 2.26
N ALA A 47 11.49 3.99 3.43
CA ALA A 47 12.21 3.46 4.59
C ALA A 47 12.74 2.06 4.32
N MET A 48 11.92 1.21 3.71
CA MET A 48 12.33 -0.16 3.40
C MET A 48 13.40 -0.22 2.30
N LEU A 49 13.38 0.73 1.37
CA LEU A 49 14.40 0.80 0.32
C LEU A 49 15.74 1.31 0.86
N VAL A 50 15.68 2.32 1.70
CA VAL A 50 16.89 2.93 2.24
C VAL A 50 17.54 2.05 3.28
N ARG A 51 16.76 1.51 4.20
CA ARG A 51 17.31 0.77 5.33
C ARG A 51 16.40 -0.38 5.71
N PRO A 52 16.50 -1.51 5.03
CA PRO A 52 15.69 -2.67 5.38
C PRO A 52 15.89 -3.07 6.84
N SER A 53 14.81 -3.36 7.53
CA SER A 53 14.84 -3.73 8.92
C SER A 53 13.71 -4.69 9.23
N ARG A 54 13.90 -5.56 10.21
CA ARG A 54 12.88 -6.49 10.62
C ARG A 54 11.64 -5.81 11.17
N SER A 55 11.80 -4.65 11.79
CA SER A 55 10.66 -3.89 12.32
C SER A 55 9.70 -3.42 11.21
N TRP A 56 10.19 -3.21 10.02
CA TRP A 56 9.33 -2.81 8.89
C TRP A 56 8.34 -3.88 8.49
N VAL A 57 8.61 -5.16 8.81
CA VAL A 57 7.66 -6.24 8.54
C VAL A 57 6.36 -6.01 9.30
N THR A 58 6.46 -5.66 10.57
CA THR A 58 5.29 -5.36 11.40
C THR A 58 4.52 -4.17 10.85
N TRP A 59 5.21 -3.08 10.55
CA TRP A 59 4.55 -1.89 10.00
C TRP A 59 3.93 -2.16 8.64
N SER A 60 4.60 -2.95 7.81
CA SER A 60 4.06 -3.34 6.51
C SER A 60 2.80 -4.20 6.65
N ASN A 61 2.79 -5.11 7.61
CA ASN A 61 1.60 -5.93 7.86
C ASN A 61 0.44 -5.09 8.36
N LEU A 62 0.71 -4.14 9.26
CA LEU A 62 -0.33 -3.24 9.78
C LEU A 62 -0.88 -2.35 8.68
N LEU A 63 0.00 -1.76 7.88
CA LEU A 63 -0.45 -0.93 6.76
C LEU A 63 -1.18 -1.76 5.72
N GLY A 64 -0.72 -2.98 5.45
CA GLY A 64 -1.40 -3.89 4.52
C GLY A 64 -2.81 -4.24 4.97
N ALA A 65 -3.00 -4.50 6.27
CA ALA A 65 -4.31 -4.77 6.83
C ALA A 65 -5.22 -3.54 6.72
N ALA A 66 -4.71 -2.37 7.08
CA ALA A 66 -5.46 -1.12 6.96
C ALA A 66 -5.80 -0.82 5.49
N TRP A 67 -4.85 -1.09 4.60
CA TRP A 67 -5.03 -0.92 3.16
C TRP A 67 -6.16 -1.79 2.63
N LEU A 68 -6.15 -3.05 3.03
CA LEU A 68 -7.17 -4.00 2.63
C LEU A 68 -8.56 -3.57 3.11
N VAL A 69 -8.66 -3.16 4.38
CA VAL A 69 -9.94 -2.71 4.95
C VAL A 69 -10.42 -1.43 4.27
N ALA A 70 -9.54 -0.43 4.16
CA ALA A 70 -9.93 0.88 3.63
C ALA A 70 -10.31 0.80 2.15
N PHE A 71 -9.46 0.23 1.32
CA PHE A 71 -9.73 0.15 -0.11
C PHE A 71 -10.77 -0.92 -0.44
N GLY A 72 -10.84 -1.99 0.34
CA GLY A 72 -11.92 -2.97 0.22
C GLY A 72 -13.28 -2.33 0.49
N ALA A 73 -13.37 -1.49 1.52
CA ALA A 73 -14.60 -0.75 1.82
C ALA A 73 -14.95 0.21 0.70
N VAL A 74 -13.96 0.90 0.12
CA VAL A 74 -14.21 1.79 -1.02
C VAL A 74 -14.79 0.99 -2.18
N ILE A 75 -14.23 -0.16 -2.51
CA ILE A 75 -14.72 -1.01 -3.59
C ILE A 75 -16.17 -1.41 -3.31
N LEU A 76 -16.43 -1.93 -2.12
CA LEU A 76 -17.77 -2.44 -1.76
C LEU A 76 -18.83 -1.34 -1.76
N THR A 77 -18.46 -0.13 -1.37
CA THR A 77 -19.42 0.98 -1.30
C THR A 77 -19.55 1.73 -2.62
N ARG A 78 -18.71 1.42 -3.60
CA ARG A 78 -18.67 2.12 -4.89
C ARG A 78 -18.86 1.17 -6.07
N LEU A 79 -19.62 0.09 -5.87
CA LEU A 79 -19.83 -0.92 -6.95
C LEU A 79 -20.56 -0.34 -8.17
N SER A 80 -21.23 0.79 -8.02
CA SER A 80 -21.89 1.46 -9.13
C SER A 80 -20.95 2.26 -10.03
N LEU A 81 -19.70 2.41 -9.66
CA LEU A 81 -18.73 3.13 -10.47
C LEU A 81 -18.41 2.39 -11.76
N PRO A 82 -17.96 3.13 -12.80
CA PRO A 82 -17.48 2.47 -14.03
C PRO A 82 -16.38 1.47 -13.72
N ILE A 83 -16.35 0.39 -14.49
CA ILE A 83 -15.41 -0.70 -14.27
C ILE A 83 -13.96 -0.22 -14.28
N GLU A 84 -13.62 0.76 -15.08
CA GLU A 84 -12.26 1.29 -15.16
C GLU A 84 -11.83 1.89 -13.82
N GLN A 85 -12.72 2.60 -13.14
CA GLN A 85 -12.42 3.19 -11.84
C GLN A 85 -12.30 2.11 -10.77
N LEU A 86 -13.17 1.11 -10.80
CA LEU A 86 -13.08 -0.01 -9.88
C LEU A 86 -11.78 -0.78 -10.07
N LEU A 87 -11.36 -0.99 -11.32
CA LEU A 87 -10.10 -1.66 -11.61
C LEU A 87 -8.89 -0.86 -11.10
N SER A 88 -8.97 0.48 -11.15
CA SER A 88 -7.90 1.31 -10.61
C SER A 88 -7.75 1.12 -9.11
N VAL A 89 -8.87 1.05 -8.38
CA VAL A 89 -8.86 0.83 -6.94
C VAL A 89 -8.36 -0.58 -6.62
N VAL A 90 -8.77 -1.58 -7.40
CA VAL A 90 -8.28 -2.95 -7.25
C VAL A 90 -6.77 -3.02 -7.48
N TRP A 91 -6.26 -2.30 -8.45
CA TRP A 91 -4.82 -2.20 -8.72
C TRP A 91 -4.08 -1.67 -7.49
N ILE A 92 -4.56 -0.56 -6.92
CA ILE A 92 -3.95 0.03 -5.73
C ILE A 92 -3.98 -0.96 -4.56
N LEU A 93 -5.12 -1.58 -4.33
CA LEU A 93 -5.29 -2.58 -3.27
C LEU A 93 -4.34 -3.76 -3.50
N GLY A 94 -4.26 -4.25 -4.72
CA GLY A 94 -3.42 -5.39 -5.08
C GLY A 94 -1.95 -5.12 -4.80
N PHE A 95 -1.45 -3.95 -5.18
CA PHE A 95 -0.04 -3.61 -4.92
C PHE A 95 0.25 -3.49 -3.43
N GLY A 96 -0.66 -2.93 -2.65
CA GLY A 96 -0.48 -2.83 -1.20
C GLY A 96 -0.45 -4.21 -0.54
N VAL A 97 -1.38 -5.08 -0.92
CA VAL A 97 -1.42 -6.45 -0.39
C VAL A 97 -0.18 -7.23 -0.83
N ALA A 98 0.24 -7.10 -2.09
CA ALA A 98 1.45 -7.74 -2.59
C ALA A 98 2.68 -7.27 -1.83
N ALA A 99 2.77 -5.96 -1.54
CA ALA A 99 3.87 -5.41 -0.77
C ALA A 99 3.93 -6.03 0.63
N ALA A 100 2.79 -6.15 1.30
CA ALA A 100 2.73 -6.75 2.62
C ALA A 100 3.14 -8.22 2.59
N VAL A 101 2.67 -8.98 1.59
CA VAL A 101 3.02 -10.39 1.43
C VAL A 101 4.52 -10.53 1.17
N VAL A 102 5.08 -9.73 0.26
CA VAL A 102 6.52 -9.79 -0.04
C VAL A 102 7.34 -9.42 1.20
N ALA A 103 6.92 -8.42 1.95
CA ALA A 103 7.62 -8.04 3.18
C ALA A 103 7.65 -9.19 4.18
N TYR A 104 6.54 -9.91 4.31
CA TYR A 104 6.46 -11.04 5.22
C TYR A 104 7.30 -12.22 4.73
N VAL A 105 7.17 -12.58 3.47
CA VAL A 105 7.88 -13.73 2.89
C VAL A 105 9.38 -13.49 2.85
N ARG A 106 9.78 -12.24 2.56
CA ARG A 106 11.19 -11.87 2.45
C ARG A 106 11.72 -11.19 3.70
N ARG A 107 11.09 -11.43 4.84
CA ARG A 107 11.54 -10.83 6.09
C ARG A 107 12.96 -11.29 6.43
N PRO A 108 13.77 -10.42 7.05
CA PRO A 108 15.10 -10.82 7.47
C PRO A 108 15.02 -11.97 8.48
N ARG A 109 15.85 -12.98 8.28
CA ARG A 109 15.87 -14.15 9.17
C ARG A 109 16.91 -14.05 10.25
N THR A 110 17.81 -13.09 10.14
CA THR A 110 18.83 -12.91 11.15
C THR A 110 18.21 -12.36 12.42
N ALA A 111 18.78 -12.75 13.54
CA ALA A 111 18.27 -12.31 14.83
C ALA A 111 18.43 -10.82 15.05
N ALA A 112 19.38 -10.20 14.43
CA ALA A 112 19.58 -8.78 14.60
C ALA A 112 18.43 -8.00 13.98
N PRO A 113 17.69 -7.27 14.76
CA PRO A 113 16.62 -6.46 14.24
C PRO A 113 17.15 -5.28 13.42
#